data_6ee49aa8dbf858ac65ae9a97a852df8b
#
_entry.id   6ee49aa8dbf858ac65ae9a97a852df8b
#
_cell.length_a   1.000
_cell.length_b   1.000
_cell.length_c   1.000
_cell.angle_alpha   90.00
_cell.angle_beta   90.00
_cell.angle_gamma   90.00
#
_symmetry.space_group_name_H-M   'P 1'
#
loop_
_entity.id
_entity.type
_entity.pdbx_description
1 polymer ?
#
loop_
_entity_poly.entity_id
_entity_poly.type
_entity_poly.pdbx_seq_one_letter_code
_entity_poly.pdbx_strand_id
1 'polypeptide(L)'
;MTVALPRTPSPLVRYIYVGRVETMSSKKLTVDAELEKLQQESFNYFLHETNPANGLVIDKTEADWPASIAATGLALASYPVAVERGFMPRAAAVERALTTLRFFWNSPQGPEPDTTGYHGFYYHFLDMQTGRRAWKCELSTVDSAFLLAGALTAGVYFAAHTPDEHEIRMLADALYRRADWQWTQDGGATVTHGWKSESGFLKYRWGGYDEALLLYILGLGSPTHPLPEESYAAWTSTYHWEHCYGQEYLYAGPLFTHQLSHVWIDFRGIQDSYMRDKGIDYFENSRRATYAQQLYAIDNPLKFEGYGRHCWGITASDGPGPDTIKVNGIERQFFNYVGRGVPYGPDDGTIAPWAAAASLPFAPEIVLPALDYCIHQAKLTELNSYGFKASFNPTYPGIFRDAHGWVSPWHYGLNQGPIILMIENYRTGLLWQLMRNCPYIASGLRRAGFAGGWL
;
A
#
# COMPACT_ATOMS: atom_id res chain seq x y z
N MET A 1 11.77 72.84 -4.25
CA MET A 1 11.08 71.57 -4.07
C MET A 1 11.87 70.52 -4.85
N THR A 2 12.70 69.76 -4.15
CA THR A 2 13.61 68.76 -4.77
C THR A 2 12.93 67.44 -4.66
N VAL A 3 12.58 66.81 -5.79
CA VAL A 3 11.98 65.49 -5.87
C VAL A 3 13.09 64.45 -5.76
N ALA A 4 13.01 63.61 -4.71
CA ALA A 4 13.95 62.50 -4.51
C ALA A 4 13.58 61.30 -5.42
N LEU A 5 14.54 60.80 -6.20
CA LEU A 5 14.46 59.60 -6.98
C LEU A 5 14.52 58.33 -6.06
N PRO A 6 13.84 57.26 -6.39
CA PRO A 6 13.89 56.04 -5.58
C PRO A 6 15.24 55.35 -5.72
N ARG A 7 15.83 54.95 -4.61
CA ARG A 7 17.09 54.18 -4.53
C ARG A 7 16.89 52.80 -5.14
N THR A 8 17.73 52.40 -6.09
CA THR A 8 17.85 51.05 -6.59
C THR A 8 18.34 50.10 -5.49
N PRO A 9 17.83 48.85 -5.38
CA PRO A 9 18.29 47.89 -4.39
C PRO A 9 19.76 47.51 -4.59
N SER A 10 20.44 47.32 -3.46
CA SER A 10 21.86 46.95 -3.40
C SER A 10 22.17 45.63 -4.14
N PRO A 11 23.36 45.46 -4.76
CA PRO A 11 23.78 44.23 -5.43
C PRO A 11 23.70 42.98 -4.55
N LEU A 12 23.85 43.11 -3.22
CA LEU A 12 23.71 41.98 -2.26
C LEU A 12 22.33 41.36 -2.26
N VAL A 13 21.27 42.18 -2.47
CA VAL A 13 19.87 41.67 -2.46
C VAL A 13 19.60 40.85 -3.73
N ARG A 14 20.21 41.21 -4.85
CA ARG A 14 20.10 40.45 -6.11
C ARG A 14 20.79 39.09 -6.04
N TYR A 15 21.97 39.00 -5.39
CA TYR A 15 22.70 37.73 -5.24
C TYR A 15 21.97 36.76 -4.30
N ILE A 16 21.39 37.26 -3.21
CA ILE A 16 20.64 36.40 -2.26
C ILE A 16 19.36 35.86 -2.92
N TYR A 17 18.70 36.62 -3.80
CA TYR A 17 17.48 36.17 -4.47
C TYR A 17 17.77 35.12 -5.57
N VAL A 18 18.83 35.29 -6.35
CA VAL A 18 19.28 34.36 -7.39
C VAL A 18 19.81 33.06 -6.73
N GLY A 19 20.62 33.16 -5.68
CA GLY A 19 21.13 31.99 -4.98
C GLY A 19 20.04 31.17 -4.27
N ARG A 20 18.96 31.80 -3.82
CA ARG A 20 17.82 31.12 -3.17
C ARG A 20 16.94 30.38 -4.19
N VAL A 21 16.78 30.90 -5.39
CA VAL A 21 16.03 30.26 -6.48
C VAL A 21 16.81 29.07 -7.04
N GLU A 22 18.12 29.21 -7.24
CA GLU A 22 18.96 28.12 -7.73
C GLU A 22 19.09 26.97 -6.74
N THR A 23 19.23 27.24 -5.43
CA THR A 23 19.28 26.20 -4.39
C THR A 23 17.96 25.48 -4.21
N MET A 24 16.81 26.14 -4.34
CA MET A 24 15.50 25.49 -4.28
C MET A 24 15.25 24.63 -5.52
N SER A 25 15.66 25.06 -6.71
CA SER A 25 15.51 24.28 -7.94
C SER A 25 16.41 23.04 -7.93
N SER A 26 17.67 23.16 -7.53
CA SER A 26 18.58 22.01 -7.44
C SER A 26 18.14 20.99 -6.38
N LYS A 27 17.67 21.44 -5.22
CA LYS A 27 17.16 20.54 -4.17
C LYS A 27 15.91 19.79 -4.64
N LYS A 28 15.01 20.42 -5.38
CA LYS A 28 13.82 19.75 -5.95
C LYS A 28 14.23 18.69 -6.98
N LEU A 29 15.17 18.99 -7.86
CA LEU A 29 15.69 18.03 -8.85
C LEU A 29 16.36 16.82 -8.17
N THR A 30 17.06 17.01 -7.05
CA THR A 30 17.67 15.93 -6.28
C THR A 30 16.61 15.03 -5.65
N VAL A 31 15.57 15.60 -5.03
CA VAL A 31 14.46 14.84 -4.43
C VAL A 31 13.73 14.03 -5.49
N ASP A 32 13.42 14.59 -6.65
CA ASP A 32 12.74 13.89 -7.74
C ASP A 32 13.57 12.68 -8.23
N ALA A 33 14.90 12.84 -8.35
CA ALA A 33 15.80 11.76 -8.76
C ALA A 33 15.91 10.64 -7.70
N GLU A 34 15.92 10.99 -6.42
CA GLU A 34 15.94 10.01 -5.33
C GLU A 34 14.64 9.21 -5.25
N LEU A 35 13.49 9.87 -5.42
CA LEU A 35 12.19 9.19 -5.48
C LEU A 35 12.12 8.26 -6.69
N GLU A 36 12.63 8.68 -7.86
CA GLU A 36 12.67 7.85 -9.06
C GLU A 36 13.57 6.63 -8.86
N LYS A 37 14.74 6.81 -8.25
CA LYS A 37 15.65 5.71 -7.91
C LYS A 37 14.99 4.71 -6.96
N LEU A 38 14.37 5.19 -5.87
CA LEU A 38 13.68 4.32 -4.92
C LEU A 38 12.52 3.57 -5.59
N GLN A 39 11.77 4.25 -6.47
CA GLN A 39 10.67 3.67 -7.24
C GLN A 39 11.17 2.58 -8.19
N GLN A 40 12.30 2.79 -8.88
CA GLN A 40 12.92 1.82 -9.77
C GLN A 40 13.48 0.62 -8.99
N GLU A 41 14.21 0.85 -7.91
CA GLU A 41 14.72 -0.22 -7.05
C GLU A 41 13.57 -1.08 -6.49
N SER A 42 12.49 -0.47 -6.03
CA SER A 42 11.29 -1.20 -5.58
C SER A 42 10.64 -1.99 -6.72
N PHE A 43 10.61 -1.45 -7.94
CA PHE A 43 10.08 -2.15 -9.10
C PHE A 43 10.93 -3.36 -9.52
N ASN A 44 12.24 -3.32 -9.28
CA ASN A 44 13.13 -4.47 -9.54
C ASN A 44 12.70 -5.73 -8.79
N TYR A 45 12.00 -5.60 -7.64
CA TYR A 45 11.39 -6.74 -6.98
C TYR A 45 10.40 -7.46 -7.90
N PHE A 46 9.45 -6.74 -8.47
CA PHE A 46 8.48 -7.32 -9.40
C PHE A 46 9.09 -7.77 -10.72
N LEU A 47 10.22 -7.20 -11.10
CA LEU A 47 10.95 -7.62 -12.29
C LEU A 47 11.63 -8.98 -12.11
N HIS A 48 12.23 -9.24 -10.95
CA HIS A 48 13.07 -10.40 -10.70
C HIS A 48 12.40 -11.51 -9.88
N GLU A 49 11.50 -11.14 -8.97
CA GLU A 49 10.84 -12.07 -8.05
C GLU A 49 9.46 -12.54 -8.54
N THR A 50 9.19 -12.36 -9.84
CA THR A 50 8.00 -12.88 -10.53
C THR A 50 8.37 -14.13 -11.30
N ASN A 51 7.62 -15.22 -11.13
CA ASN A 51 7.75 -16.40 -11.96
C ASN A 51 7.30 -16.08 -13.40
N PRO A 52 8.19 -16.15 -14.40
CA PRO A 52 7.85 -15.76 -15.77
C PRO A 52 6.87 -16.71 -16.46
N ALA A 53 6.68 -17.93 -15.95
CA ALA A 53 5.80 -18.91 -16.55
C ALA A 53 4.32 -18.71 -16.20
N ASN A 54 4.03 -18.11 -15.03
CA ASN A 54 2.65 -17.93 -14.54
C ASN A 54 2.35 -16.53 -13.99
N GLY A 55 3.37 -15.65 -13.86
CA GLY A 55 3.22 -14.28 -13.39
C GLY A 55 3.01 -14.14 -11.88
N LEU A 56 3.14 -15.22 -11.11
CA LEU A 56 3.03 -15.19 -9.66
C LEU A 56 4.26 -14.50 -9.04
N VAL A 57 4.01 -13.61 -8.08
CA VAL A 57 5.04 -12.86 -7.37
C VAL A 57 5.26 -13.49 -6.00
N ILE A 58 6.51 -13.80 -5.67
CA ILE A 58 6.85 -14.31 -4.35
C ILE A 58 6.44 -13.30 -3.26
N ASP A 59 5.97 -13.77 -2.11
CA ASP A 59 5.57 -12.89 -1.01
C ASP A 59 6.76 -12.12 -0.44
N LYS A 60 7.86 -12.83 -0.17
CA LYS A 60 9.12 -12.24 0.30
C LYS A 60 10.33 -12.97 -0.27
N THR A 61 11.49 -12.35 -0.22
CA THR A 61 12.76 -12.86 -0.77
C THR A 61 13.40 -14.02 0.01
N GLU A 62 12.64 -14.72 0.84
CA GLU A 62 13.08 -15.96 1.47
C GLU A 62 13.04 -17.12 0.47
N ALA A 63 14.06 -17.97 0.47
CA ALA A 63 14.13 -19.12 -0.45
C ALA A 63 12.92 -20.04 -0.24
N ASP A 64 12.38 -20.56 -1.34
CA ASP A 64 11.23 -21.47 -1.38
C ASP A 64 9.94 -20.92 -0.74
N TRP A 65 9.84 -19.59 -0.60
CA TRP A 65 8.64 -18.94 -0.10
C TRP A 65 7.53 -18.93 -1.15
N PRO A 66 6.25 -19.00 -0.80
CA PRO A 66 5.15 -18.98 -1.77
C PRO A 66 4.90 -17.58 -2.34
N ALA A 67 4.11 -17.56 -3.40
CA ALA A 67 3.56 -16.34 -3.96
C ALA A 67 2.46 -15.75 -3.07
N SER A 68 2.39 -14.41 -3.02
CA SER A 68 1.25 -13.67 -2.49
C SER A 68 0.38 -13.17 -3.64
N ILE A 69 -0.94 -13.41 -3.57
CA ILE A 69 -1.87 -12.88 -4.57
C ILE A 69 -1.99 -11.36 -4.50
N ALA A 70 -1.88 -10.75 -3.31
CA ALA A 70 -1.84 -9.30 -3.16
C ALA A 70 -0.59 -8.70 -3.81
N ALA A 71 0.60 -9.29 -3.58
CA ALA A 71 1.84 -8.85 -4.24
C ALA A 71 1.73 -8.97 -5.77
N THR A 72 1.07 -10.01 -6.27
CA THR A 72 0.81 -10.20 -7.70
C THR A 72 -0.12 -9.12 -8.26
N GLY A 73 -1.16 -8.73 -7.50
CA GLY A 73 -2.03 -7.60 -7.85
C GLY A 73 -1.29 -6.26 -7.89
N LEU A 74 -0.40 -6.03 -6.91
CA LEU A 74 0.45 -4.83 -6.88
C LEU A 74 1.46 -4.79 -8.03
N ALA A 75 1.98 -5.95 -8.47
CA ALA A 75 2.81 -6.03 -9.68
C ALA A 75 2.02 -5.61 -10.93
N LEU A 76 0.79 -6.14 -11.11
CA LEU A 76 -0.09 -5.73 -12.22
C LEU A 76 -0.35 -4.22 -12.22
N ALA A 77 -0.57 -3.62 -11.05
CA ALA A 77 -0.74 -2.16 -10.91
C ALA A 77 0.55 -1.37 -11.14
N SER A 78 1.73 -1.99 -10.91
CA SER A 78 3.04 -1.35 -11.09
C SER A 78 3.54 -1.36 -12.53
N TYR A 79 3.06 -2.26 -13.39
CA TYR A 79 3.46 -2.29 -14.81
C TYR A 79 3.15 -0.99 -15.56
N PRO A 80 1.97 -0.34 -15.41
CA PRO A 80 1.74 1.00 -15.95
C PRO A 80 2.81 2.01 -15.53
N VAL A 81 3.15 2.05 -14.26
CA VAL A 81 4.19 2.96 -13.74
C VAL A 81 5.53 2.67 -14.38
N ALA A 82 5.90 1.40 -14.48
CA ALA A 82 7.17 0.99 -15.08
C ALA A 82 7.29 1.39 -16.56
N VAL A 83 6.19 1.33 -17.31
CA VAL A 83 6.15 1.79 -18.71
C VAL A 83 6.29 3.30 -18.78
N GLU A 84 5.52 4.05 -17.99
CA GLU A 84 5.55 5.54 -18.04
C GLU A 84 6.89 6.10 -17.54
N ARG A 85 7.58 5.40 -16.63
CA ARG A 85 8.91 5.77 -16.13
C ARG A 85 10.07 5.23 -16.97
N GLY A 86 9.79 4.39 -17.96
CA GLY A 86 10.84 3.78 -18.78
C GLY A 86 11.64 2.69 -18.08
N PHE A 87 11.15 2.16 -16.95
CA PHE A 87 11.77 1.02 -16.25
C PHE A 87 11.56 -0.29 -17.01
N MET A 88 10.55 -0.36 -17.86
CA MET A 88 10.19 -1.53 -18.65
C MET A 88 9.58 -1.10 -19.99
N PRO A 89 9.92 -1.76 -21.12
CA PRO A 89 9.22 -1.55 -22.38
C PRO A 89 7.75 -2.00 -22.28
N ARG A 90 6.84 -1.27 -22.94
CA ARG A 90 5.40 -1.58 -22.96
C ARG A 90 5.12 -3.00 -23.40
N ALA A 91 5.81 -3.52 -24.41
CA ALA A 91 5.62 -4.89 -24.90
C ALA A 91 5.91 -5.94 -23.82
N ALA A 92 6.98 -5.75 -23.03
CA ALA A 92 7.31 -6.64 -21.92
C ALA A 92 6.27 -6.56 -20.80
N ALA A 93 5.72 -5.37 -20.52
CA ALA A 93 4.65 -5.20 -19.55
C ALA A 93 3.35 -5.88 -19.99
N VAL A 94 3.01 -5.80 -21.28
CA VAL A 94 1.86 -6.52 -21.90
C VAL A 94 2.03 -8.03 -21.75
N GLU A 95 3.19 -8.57 -22.09
CA GLU A 95 3.49 -10.01 -21.98
C GLU A 95 3.32 -10.50 -20.54
N ARG A 96 3.90 -9.79 -19.57
CA ARG A 96 3.77 -10.13 -18.13
C ARG A 96 2.33 -10.05 -17.64
N ALA A 97 1.61 -9.00 -18.00
CA ALA A 97 0.20 -8.84 -17.62
C ALA A 97 -0.66 -9.99 -18.21
N LEU A 98 -0.47 -10.34 -19.47
CA LEU A 98 -1.18 -11.46 -20.10
C LEU A 98 -0.86 -12.79 -19.41
N THR A 99 0.41 -13.06 -19.14
CA THR A 99 0.83 -14.30 -18.45
C THR A 99 0.10 -14.42 -17.10
N THR A 100 0.09 -13.35 -16.30
CA THR A 100 -0.57 -13.33 -14.99
C THR A 100 -2.10 -13.51 -15.13
N LEU A 101 -2.74 -12.75 -16.00
CA LEU A 101 -4.21 -12.79 -16.15
C LEU A 101 -4.69 -14.13 -16.73
N ARG A 102 -3.96 -14.68 -17.70
CA ARG A 102 -4.24 -16.03 -18.27
C ARG A 102 -4.09 -17.13 -17.21
N PHE A 103 -3.06 -17.04 -16.37
CA PHE A 103 -2.89 -17.96 -15.24
C PHE A 103 -4.11 -17.96 -14.34
N PHE A 104 -4.52 -16.80 -13.81
CA PHE A 104 -5.67 -16.72 -12.90
C PHE A 104 -6.98 -17.11 -13.57
N TRP A 105 -7.17 -16.79 -14.85
CA TRP A 105 -8.37 -17.17 -15.59
C TRP A 105 -8.49 -18.68 -15.76
N ASN A 106 -7.41 -19.37 -16.11
CA ASN A 106 -7.37 -20.80 -16.40
C ASN A 106 -7.11 -21.65 -15.15
N SER A 107 -6.78 -21.06 -14.02
CA SER A 107 -6.45 -21.78 -12.80
C SER A 107 -7.69 -22.52 -12.23
N PRO A 108 -7.48 -23.68 -11.58
CA PRO A 108 -8.57 -24.45 -11.00
C PRO A 108 -9.31 -23.69 -9.92
N GLN A 109 -10.63 -23.69 -10.05
CA GLN A 109 -11.58 -23.12 -9.09
C GLN A 109 -12.46 -24.27 -8.56
N GLY A 110 -12.55 -24.41 -7.25
CA GLY A 110 -13.38 -25.46 -6.63
C GLY A 110 -13.22 -25.53 -5.12
N PRO A 111 -14.06 -26.32 -4.45
CA PRO A 111 -14.00 -26.48 -3.00
C PRO A 111 -12.85 -27.40 -2.53
N GLU A 112 -12.13 -28.05 -3.45
CA GLU A 112 -11.05 -28.98 -3.13
C GLU A 112 -9.86 -28.23 -2.52
N PRO A 113 -9.11 -28.87 -1.59
CA PRO A 113 -8.08 -28.19 -0.80
C PRO A 113 -6.82 -27.81 -1.58
N ASP A 114 -6.63 -28.34 -2.78
CA ASP A 114 -5.45 -28.14 -3.63
C ASP A 114 -5.73 -27.24 -4.86
N THR A 115 -6.88 -26.57 -4.92
CA THR A 115 -7.20 -25.62 -5.99
C THR A 115 -6.45 -24.29 -5.83
N THR A 116 -6.51 -23.44 -6.84
CA THR A 116 -5.97 -22.07 -6.78
C THR A 116 -6.95 -21.08 -6.14
N GLY A 117 -8.26 -21.36 -6.27
CA GLY A 117 -9.31 -20.51 -5.72
C GLY A 117 -10.68 -21.16 -5.76
N TYR A 118 -11.70 -20.38 -5.35
CA TYR A 118 -13.11 -20.80 -5.34
C TYR A 118 -14.02 -19.57 -5.40
N HIS A 119 -15.15 -19.65 -6.09
CA HIS A 119 -16.08 -18.53 -6.30
C HIS A 119 -15.44 -17.26 -6.87
N GLY A 120 -14.34 -17.37 -7.62
CA GLY A 120 -13.62 -16.21 -8.17
C GLY A 120 -12.69 -15.51 -7.20
N PHE A 121 -12.58 -16.01 -5.98
CA PHE A 121 -11.56 -15.61 -4.99
C PHE A 121 -10.42 -16.62 -4.98
N TYR A 122 -9.29 -16.23 -4.42
CA TYR A 122 -8.05 -17.00 -4.47
C TYR A 122 -7.46 -17.20 -3.08
N TYR A 123 -6.72 -18.31 -2.93
CA TYR A 123 -5.97 -18.54 -1.69
C TYR A 123 -4.87 -17.49 -1.51
N HIS A 124 -4.71 -17.03 -0.29
CA HIS A 124 -3.77 -15.97 0.10
C HIS A 124 -2.36 -16.23 -0.44
N PHE A 125 -1.88 -17.47 -0.24
CA PHE A 125 -0.57 -17.91 -0.72
C PHE A 125 -0.70 -19.08 -1.69
N LEU A 126 0.05 -19.00 -2.79
CA LEU A 126 0.11 -20.00 -3.84
C LEU A 126 1.54 -20.49 -4.01
N ASP A 127 1.70 -21.78 -4.23
CA ASP A 127 2.99 -22.35 -4.62
C ASP A 127 3.49 -21.69 -5.91
N MET A 128 4.72 -21.23 -5.90
CA MET A 128 5.30 -20.45 -7.01
C MET A 128 5.33 -21.19 -8.34
N GLN A 129 5.44 -22.52 -8.34
CA GLN A 129 5.56 -23.33 -9.55
C GLN A 129 4.21 -23.84 -10.05
N THR A 130 3.43 -24.42 -9.13
CA THR A 130 2.16 -25.08 -9.48
C THR A 130 0.96 -24.14 -9.46
N GLY A 131 1.06 -23.03 -8.76
CA GLY A 131 -0.05 -22.10 -8.52
C GLY A 131 -1.15 -22.67 -7.63
N ARG A 132 -0.90 -23.77 -6.93
CA ARG A 132 -1.82 -24.39 -5.99
C ARG A 132 -1.71 -23.74 -4.62
N ARG A 133 -2.74 -23.90 -3.81
CA ARG A 133 -2.78 -23.42 -2.42
C ARG A 133 -1.53 -23.85 -1.63
N ALA A 134 -0.87 -22.90 -0.98
CA ALA A 134 0.25 -23.16 -0.07
C ALA A 134 -0.21 -23.14 1.40
N TRP A 135 0.53 -23.86 2.27
CA TRP A 135 0.42 -23.86 3.76
C TRP A 135 -0.98 -24.03 4.37
N LYS A 136 -1.94 -24.57 3.62
CA LYS A 136 -3.34 -24.61 4.03
C LYS A 136 -3.88 -23.23 4.46
N CYS A 137 -3.40 -22.17 3.80
CA CYS A 137 -3.88 -20.81 4.03
C CYS A 137 -5.38 -20.71 3.69
N GLU A 138 -6.01 -19.64 4.13
CA GLU A 138 -7.37 -19.29 3.73
C GLU A 138 -7.42 -18.79 2.29
N LEU A 139 -8.55 -18.95 1.65
CA LEU A 139 -8.98 -18.13 0.55
C LEU A 139 -9.24 -16.74 1.12
N SER A 140 -8.44 -15.76 0.72
CA SER A 140 -8.49 -14.42 1.29
C SER A 140 -9.39 -13.49 0.47
N THR A 141 -10.30 -12.82 1.14
CA THR A 141 -11.21 -11.87 0.49
C THR A 141 -10.51 -10.54 0.17
N VAL A 142 -9.69 -10.01 1.07
CA VAL A 142 -9.02 -8.72 0.87
C VAL A 142 -7.84 -8.82 -0.10
N ASP A 143 -7.04 -9.88 -0.01
CA ASP A 143 -5.93 -10.08 -0.95
C ASP A 143 -6.43 -10.34 -2.37
N SER A 144 -7.57 -11.05 -2.51
CA SER A 144 -8.26 -11.18 -3.80
C SER A 144 -8.77 -9.82 -4.31
N ALA A 145 -9.22 -8.92 -3.45
CA ALA A 145 -9.59 -7.56 -3.85
C ALA A 145 -8.37 -6.79 -4.39
N PHE A 146 -7.20 -6.89 -3.77
CA PHE A 146 -5.96 -6.28 -4.27
C PHE A 146 -5.53 -6.88 -5.61
N LEU A 147 -5.63 -8.21 -5.78
CA LEU A 147 -5.38 -8.87 -7.06
C LEU A 147 -6.30 -8.34 -8.17
N LEU A 148 -7.60 -8.28 -7.90
CA LEU A 148 -8.60 -7.81 -8.86
C LEU A 148 -8.44 -6.31 -9.17
N ALA A 149 -8.08 -5.48 -8.19
CA ALA A 149 -7.76 -4.07 -8.43
C ALA A 149 -6.55 -3.91 -9.35
N GLY A 150 -5.51 -4.73 -9.16
CA GLY A 150 -4.35 -4.79 -10.06
C GLY A 150 -4.73 -5.22 -11.48
N ALA A 151 -5.58 -6.25 -11.62
CA ALA A 151 -6.10 -6.69 -12.91
C ALA A 151 -6.89 -5.57 -13.62
N LEU A 152 -7.79 -4.90 -12.91
CA LEU A 152 -8.55 -3.77 -13.44
C LEU A 152 -7.64 -2.60 -13.84
N THR A 153 -6.58 -2.32 -13.07
CA THR A 153 -5.60 -1.30 -13.41
C THR A 153 -4.91 -1.60 -14.74
N ALA A 154 -4.46 -2.84 -14.92
CA ALA A 154 -3.89 -3.29 -16.19
C ALA A 154 -4.92 -3.19 -17.33
N GLY A 155 -6.18 -3.59 -17.10
CA GLY A 155 -7.26 -3.51 -18.08
C GLY A 155 -7.58 -2.08 -18.51
N VAL A 156 -7.49 -1.10 -17.61
CA VAL A 156 -7.72 0.32 -17.95
C VAL A 156 -6.52 0.93 -18.68
N TYR A 157 -5.29 0.58 -18.28
CA TYR A 157 -4.08 1.16 -18.86
C TYR A 157 -3.73 0.61 -20.25
N PHE A 158 -3.82 -0.70 -20.45
CA PHE A 158 -3.53 -1.34 -21.73
C PHE A 158 -4.71 -1.22 -22.68
N ALA A 159 -4.87 -0.03 -23.28
CA ALA A 159 -6.03 0.34 -24.08
C ALA A 159 -5.75 0.45 -25.59
N ALA A 160 -4.56 0.08 -26.08
CA ALA A 160 -4.24 0.11 -27.52
C ALA A 160 -5.08 -0.94 -28.28
N HIS A 161 -5.27 -0.68 -29.59
CA HIS A 161 -6.02 -1.55 -30.50
C HIS A 161 -5.16 -2.72 -31.02
N THR A 162 -4.47 -3.42 -30.11
CA THR A 162 -3.74 -4.66 -30.40
C THR A 162 -4.50 -5.88 -29.87
N PRO A 163 -4.33 -7.07 -30.45
CA PRO A 163 -4.95 -8.29 -29.93
C PRO A 163 -4.60 -8.54 -28.46
N ASP A 164 -3.35 -8.38 -28.09
CA ASP A 164 -2.84 -8.66 -26.74
C ASP A 164 -3.45 -7.70 -25.69
N GLU A 165 -3.47 -6.40 -25.98
CA GLU A 165 -4.08 -5.45 -25.05
C GLU A 165 -5.61 -5.57 -25.01
N HIS A 166 -6.24 -6.01 -26.09
CA HIS A 166 -7.66 -6.38 -26.07
C HIS A 166 -7.90 -7.57 -25.15
N GLU A 167 -7.06 -8.59 -25.21
CA GLU A 167 -7.15 -9.78 -24.33
C GLU A 167 -6.94 -9.39 -22.86
N ILE A 168 -5.98 -8.51 -22.54
CA ILE A 168 -5.81 -7.98 -21.17
C ILE A 168 -7.14 -7.40 -20.65
N ARG A 169 -7.80 -6.54 -21.42
CA ARG A 169 -9.08 -5.93 -21.03
C ARG A 169 -10.15 -6.98 -20.80
N MET A 170 -10.27 -7.96 -21.70
CA MET A 170 -11.26 -9.03 -21.60
C MET A 170 -11.02 -9.90 -20.37
N LEU A 171 -9.78 -10.30 -20.11
CA LEU A 171 -9.44 -11.13 -18.96
C LEU A 171 -9.61 -10.39 -17.63
N ALA A 172 -9.20 -9.13 -17.55
CA ALA A 172 -9.39 -8.31 -16.36
C ALA A 172 -10.87 -8.14 -15.99
N ASP A 173 -11.71 -7.83 -16.98
CA ASP A 173 -13.17 -7.74 -16.81
C ASP A 173 -13.78 -9.10 -16.39
N ALA A 174 -13.39 -10.19 -17.06
CA ALA A 174 -13.90 -11.52 -16.78
C ALA A 174 -13.51 -12.02 -15.37
N LEU A 175 -12.27 -11.79 -14.95
CA LEU A 175 -11.80 -12.15 -13.62
C LEU A 175 -12.59 -11.40 -12.53
N TYR A 176 -12.76 -10.09 -12.70
CA TYR A 176 -13.51 -9.29 -11.75
C TYR A 176 -14.98 -9.71 -11.68
N ARG A 177 -15.63 -9.95 -12.82
CA ARG A 177 -17.05 -10.40 -12.89
C ARG A 177 -17.26 -11.80 -12.31
N ARG A 178 -16.24 -12.64 -12.29
CA ARG A 178 -16.30 -14.01 -11.73
C ARG A 178 -16.39 -14.02 -10.21
N ALA A 179 -15.92 -12.98 -9.54
CA ALA A 179 -15.91 -12.90 -8.08
C ALA A 179 -17.34 -12.81 -7.52
N ASP A 180 -17.73 -13.79 -6.73
CA ASP A 180 -19.01 -13.84 -6.04
C ASP A 180 -18.91 -13.16 -4.67
N TRP A 181 -19.08 -11.84 -4.67
CA TRP A 181 -18.96 -11.05 -3.44
C TRP A 181 -20.07 -11.37 -2.43
N GLN A 182 -21.27 -11.75 -2.87
CA GLN A 182 -22.36 -12.13 -1.97
C GLN A 182 -22.04 -13.40 -1.20
N TRP A 183 -21.40 -14.38 -1.86
CA TRP A 183 -20.94 -15.61 -1.21
C TRP A 183 -20.02 -15.32 -0.01
N THR A 184 -19.16 -14.32 -0.10
CA THR A 184 -18.21 -13.97 0.97
C THR A 184 -18.87 -13.46 2.25
N GLN A 185 -20.15 -13.12 2.22
CA GLN A 185 -20.90 -12.70 3.40
C GLN A 185 -21.35 -13.86 4.30
N ASP A 186 -21.37 -15.10 3.79
CA ASP A 186 -21.84 -16.27 4.57
C ASP A 186 -23.15 -15.97 5.33
N GLY A 187 -24.12 -15.35 4.64
CA GLY A 187 -25.40 -14.93 5.22
C GLY A 187 -25.34 -13.82 6.27
N GLY A 188 -24.17 -13.24 6.56
CA GLY A 188 -24.01 -12.13 7.49
C GLY A 188 -24.07 -10.76 6.80
N ALA A 189 -24.04 -9.69 7.61
CA ALA A 189 -24.11 -8.32 7.08
C ALA A 189 -22.78 -7.84 6.47
N THR A 190 -21.62 -8.32 6.97
CA THR A 190 -20.29 -7.93 6.51
C THR A 190 -19.58 -9.10 5.86
N VAL A 191 -18.52 -8.80 5.10
CA VAL A 191 -17.67 -9.79 4.43
C VAL A 191 -16.80 -10.53 5.46
N THR A 192 -16.62 -11.84 5.29
CA THR A 192 -15.69 -12.64 6.11
C THR A 192 -14.25 -12.39 5.67
N HIS A 193 -13.27 -12.63 6.57
CA HIS A 193 -11.87 -12.54 6.19
C HIS A 193 -11.48 -13.56 5.13
N GLY A 194 -12.18 -14.70 5.06
CA GLY A 194 -11.89 -15.72 4.08
C GLY A 194 -12.59 -17.05 4.34
N TRP A 195 -12.21 -18.05 3.56
CA TRP A 195 -12.77 -19.38 3.59
C TRP A 195 -11.68 -20.47 3.51
N LYS A 196 -11.93 -21.62 4.11
CA LYS A 196 -11.05 -22.80 4.02
C LYS A 196 -11.85 -24.03 3.61
N SER A 197 -11.31 -24.86 2.74
CA SER A 197 -11.93 -26.11 2.31
C SER A 197 -12.20 -27.08 3.47
N GLU A 198 -11.38 -27.04 4.51
CA GLU A 198 -11.49 -27.92 5.66
C GLU A 198 -12.51 -27.48 6.70
N SER A 199 -12.83 -26.19 6.80
CA SER A 199 -13.63 -25.64 7.91
C SER A 199 -14.69 -24.62 7.51
N GLY A 200 -14.80 -24.29 6.21
CA GLY A 200 -15.72 -23.25 5.75
C GLY A 200 -15.22 -21.83 6.03
N PHE A 201 -16.12 -20.89 6.17
CA PHE A 201 -15.79 -19.50 6.41
C PHE A 201 -15.08 -19.27 7.75
N LEU A 202 -14.14 -18.33 7.74
CA LEU A 202 -13.49 -17.85 8.95
C LEU A 202 -14.53 -17.08 9.80
N LYS A 203 -14.41 -17.22 11.12
CA LYS A 203 -15.30 -16.53 12.09
C LYS A 203 -15.11 -15.01 12.12
N TYR A 204 -13.96 -14.52 11.66
CA TYR A 204 -13.64 -13.10 11.61
C TYR A 204 -14.25 -12.44 10.38
N ARG A 205 -14.74 -11.23 10.56
CA ARG A 205 -15.37 -10.42 9.52
C ARG A 205 -14.75 -9.05 9.48
N TRP A 206 -14.68 -8.47 8.30
CA TRP A 206 -14.29 -7.09 8.12
C TRP A 206 -15.33 -6.17 8.73
N GLY A 207 -14.96 -5.41 9.74
CA GLY A 207 -15.83 -4.47 10.45
C GLY A 207 -15.04 -3.39 11.14
N GLY A 208 -15.43 -2.11 10.93
CA GLY A 208 -14.63 -0.97 11.33
C GLY A 208 -13.61 -0.57 10.27
N TYR A 209 -12.87 0.51 10.52
CA TYR A 209 -11.93 1.04 9.55
C TYR A 209 -10.67 0.16 9.47
N ASP A 210 -10.52 -0.47 8.34
CA ASP A 210 -9.44 -1.38 8.00
C ASP A 210 -9.10 -1.33 6.49
N GLU A 211 -8.21 -2.17 6.00
CA GLU A 211 -7.81 -2.23 4.59
C GLU A 211 -8.92 -2.67 3.64
N ALA A 212 -10.06 -3.14 4.15
CA ALA A 212 -11.17 -3.62 3.35
C ALA A 212 -12.01 -2.50 2.69
N LEU A 213 -11.67 -1.21 2.86
CA LEU A 213 -12.36 -0.13 2.15
C LEU A 213 -12.39 -0.37 0.63
N LEU A 214 -11.26 -0.74 0.02
CA LEU A 214 -11.21 -1.10 -1.40
C LEU A 214 -12.06 -2.33 -1.71
N LEU A 215 -12.03 -3.37 -0.85
CA LEU A 215 -12.83 -4.57 -1.00
C LEU A 215 -14.33 -4.23 -1.08
N TYR A 216 -14.84 -3.41 -0.16
CA TYR A 216 -16.24 -2.99 -0.16
C TYR A 216 -16.60 -2.20 -1.41
N ILE A 217 -15.74 -1.29 -1.86
CA ILE A 217 -15.96 -0.53 -3.10
C ILE A 217 -16.02 -1.46 -4.32
N LEU A 218 -15.09 -2.41 -4.43
CA LEU A 218 -15.11 -3.41 -5.51
C LEU A 218 -16.33 -4.32 -5.40
N GLY A 219 -16.64 -4.81 -4.20
CA GLY A 219 -17.80 -5.67 -3.99
C GLY A 219 -19.12 -4.99 -4.35
N LEU A 220 -19.32 -3.72 -3.95
CA LEU A 220 -20.48 -2.93 -4.34
C LEU A 220 -20.54 -2.62 -5.84
N GLY A 221 -19.38 -2.42 -6.47
CA GLY A 221 -19.27 -2.10 -7.89
C GLY A 221 -19.47 -3.29 -8.83
N SER A 222 -19.55 -4.52 -8.31
CA SER A 222 -19.68 -5.72 -9.12
C SER A 222 -20.97 -5.71 -9.96
N PRO A 223 -20.90 -6.00 -11.27
CA PRO A 223 -22.09 -6.06 -12.12
C PRO A 223 -22.78 -7.43 -12.09
N THR A 224 -22.16 -8.44 -11.49
CA THR A 224 -22.65 -9.83 -11.49
C THR A 224 -23.16 -10.29 -10.13
N HIS A 225 -22.36 -10.14 -9.09
CA HIS A 225 -22.64 -10.58 -7.71
C HIS A 225 -22.34 -9.47 -6.71
N PRO A 226 -23.00 -8.29 -6.81
CA PRO A 226 -22.66 -7.15 -5.98
C PRO A 226 -23.01 -7.38 -4.51
N LEU A 227 -22.20 -6.84 -3.61
CA LEU A 227 -22.60 -6.69 -2.22
C LEU A 227 -23.87 -5.82 -2.12
N PRO A 228 -24.78 -6.09 -1.19
CA PRO A 228 -25.85 -5.16 -0.85
C PRO A 228 -25.28 -3.89 -0.20
N GLU A 229 -25.96 -2.75 -0.40
CA GLU A 229 -25.48 -1.45 0.11
C GLU A 229 -25.43 -1.41 1.65
N GLU A 230 -26.31 -2.16 2.29
CA GLU A 230 -26.36 -2.35 3.74
C GLU A 230 -25.07 -2.98 4.30
N SER A 231 -24.33 -3.71 3.46
CA SER A 231 -23.04 -4.30 3.86
C SER A 231 -22.00 -3.22 4.16
N TYR A 232 -21.95 -2.15 3.37
CA TYR A 232 -21.07 -1.01 3.63
C TYR A 232 -21.49 -0.26 4.90
N ALA A 233 -22.79 -0.05 5.08
CA ALA A 233 -23.30 0.58 6.29
C ALA A 233 -23.00 -0.25 7.55
N ALA A 234 -23.09 -1.59 7.46
CA ALA A 234 -22.73 -2.48 8.56
C ALA A 234 -21.22 -2.41 8.86
N TRP A 235 -20.36 -2.36 7.85
CA TRP A 235 -18.91 -2.23 8.01
C TRP A 235 -18.52 -0.90 8.70
N THR A 236 -19.12 0.22 8.27
CA THR A 236 -18.84 1.55 8.86
C THR A 236 -19.48 1.75 10.24
N SER A 237 -20.45 0.92 10.64
CA SER A 237 -21.18 1.09 11.90
C SER A 237 -20.33 0.99 13.16
N THR A 238 -19.16 0.37 13.06
CA THR A 238 -18.20 0.20 14.16
C THR A 238 -16.98 1.09 14.01
N TYR A 239 -17.05 2.12 13.19
CA TYR A 239 -16.01 3.12 13.05
C TYR A 239 -15.71 3.81 14.37
N HIS A 240 -14.43 3.96 14.68
CA HIS A 240 -13.95 4.59 15.90
C HIS A 240 -13.25 5.91 15.58
N TRP A 241 -13.87 7.01 16.03
CA TRP A 241 -13.28 8.35 15.90
C TRP A 241 -12.45 8.63 17.13
N GLU A 242 -11.20 9.03 16.94
CA GLU A 242 -10.24 9.18 18.02
C GLU A 242 -9.62 10.59 18.01
N HIS A 243 -9.19 11.03 19.18
CA HIS A 243 -8.39 12.24 19.36
C HIS A 243 -7.07 11.88 20.03
N CYS A 244 -6.00 11.82 19.25
CA CYS A 244 -4.66 11.60 19.78
C CYS A 244 -3.61 12.45 19.07
N TYR A 245 -2.59 12.86 19.82
CA TYR A 245 -1.50 13.69 19.33
C TYR A 245 -1.98 14.98 18.62
N GLY A 246 -3.09 15.59 19.11
CA GLY A 246 -3.67 16.79 18.52
C GLY A 246 -4.34 16.58 17.16
N GLN A 247 -4.53 15.34 16.75
CA GLN A 247 -5.27 14.97 15.54
C GLN A 247 -6.61 14.33 15.93
N GLU A 248 -7.67 14.71 15.22
CA GLU A 248 -8.98 14.06 15.28
C GLU A 248 -9.20 13.30 13.98
N TYR A 249 -9.31 11.98 14.04
CA TYR A 249 -9.40 11.15 12.82
C TYR A 249 -10.10 9.81 13.08
N LEU A 250 -10.53 9.18 11.99
CA LEU A 250 -11.01 7.80 12.00
C LEU A 250 -9.82 6.88 12.24
N TYR A 251 -9.82 6.26 13.42
CA TYR A 251 -8.67 5.54 13.96
C TYR A 251 -8.50 4.14 13.36
N ALA A 252 -7.27 3.84 13.01
CA ALA A 252 -6.72 2.50 12.90
C ALA A 252 -5.26 2.56 13.37
N GLY A 253 -4.82 1.56 14.13
CA GLY A 253 -3.47 1.56 14.71
C GLY A 253 -2.35 1.43 13.66
N PRO A 254 -2.37 0.39 12.81
CA PRO A 254 -1.37 0.19 11.77
C PRO A 254 -1.53 1.21 10.62
N LEU A 255 -0.41 1.82 10.22
CA LEU A 255 -0.45 2.89 9.21
C LEU A 255 -0.90 2.40 7.83
N PHE A 256 -0.63 1.14 7.47
CA PHE A 256 -1.03 0.58 6.18
C PHE A 256 -2.54 0.67 5.90
N THR A 257 -3.35 0.58 6.94
CA THR A 257 -4.81 0.73 6.85
C THR A 257 -5.21 2.05 6.19
N HIS A 258 -4.47 3.11 6.50
CA HIS A 258 -4.67 4.45 5.95
C HIS A 258 -4.07 4.63 4.54
N GLN A 259 -3.45 3.60 3.95
CA GLN A 259 -2.67 3.71 2.72
C GLN A 259 -3.19 2.81 1.59
N LEU A 260 -3.46 1.52 1.86
CA LEU A 260 -3.64 0.53 0.80
C LEU A 260 -4.81 0.85 -0.14
N SER A 261 -5.97 1.26 0.36
CA SER A 261 -7.10 1.65 -0.50
C SER A 261 -6.81 2.90 -1.34
N HIS A 262 -5.97 3.81 -0.83
CA HIS A 262 -5.54 5.02 -1.53
C HIS A 262 -4.57 4.76 -2.69
N VAL A 263 -3.98 3.58 -2.79
CA VAL A 263 -3.20 3.19 -3.96
C VAL A 263 -4.02 3.35 -5.23
N TRP A 264 -5.29 2.92 -5.19
CA TRP A 264 -6.19 2.89 -6.35
C TRP A 264 -7.22 4.00 -6.37
N ILE A 265 -7.67 4.49 -5.21
CA ILE A 265 -8.78 5.43 -5.13
C ILE A 265 -8.30 6.80 -4.63
N ASP A 266 -8.57 7.82 -5.44
CA ASP A 266 -8.37 9.21 -5.03
C ASP A 266 -9.56 9.69 -4.21
N PHE A 267 -9.41 9.65 -2.89
CA PHE A 267 -10.47 10.07 -1.98
C PHE A 267 -10.55 11.59 -1.77
N ARG A 268 -9.73 12.39 -2.46
CA ARG A 268 -9.75 13.85 -2.32
C ARG A 268 -11.06 14.43 -2.81
N GLY A 269 -11.77 15.11 -1.92
CA GLY A 269 -13.01 15.82 -2.20
C GLY A 269 -14.23 14.92 -2.41
N ILE A 270 -14.11 13.59 -2.27
CA ILE A 270 -15.24 12.66 -2.24
C ILE A 270 -15.47 12.15 -0.82
N GLN A 271 -16.73 12.06 -0.41
CA GLN A 271 -17.10 11.70 0.95
C GLN A 271 -18.29 10.75 0.95
N ASP A 272 -18.23 9.72 1.80
CA ASP A 272 -19.42 8.96 2.21
C ASP A 272 -20.21 9.72 3.29
N SER A 273 -21.28 9.12 3.81
CA SER A 273 -22.09 9.77 4.84
C SER A 273 -21.31 10.03 6.12
N TYR A 274 -20.48 9.06 6.55
CA TYR A 274 -19.70 9.20 7.78
C TYR A 274 -18.68 10.36 7.69
N MET A 275 -17.93 10.43 6.60
CA MET A 275 -16.93 11.48 6.40
C MET A 275 -17.56 12.87 6.18
N ARG A 276 -18.76 12.94 5.58
CA ARG A 276 -19.53 14.20 5.51
C ARG A 276 -19.88 14.71 6.91
N ASP A 277 -20.34 13.84 7.79
CA ASP A 277 -20.68 14.19 9.18
C ASP A 277 -19.45 14.65 9.97
N LYS A 278 -18.26 14.16 9.62
CA LYS A 278 -16.96 14.57 10.21
C LYS A 278 -16.35 15.81 9.54
N GLY A 279 -16.86 16.21 8.38
CA GLY A 279 -16.39 17.40 7.64
C GLY A 279 -15.02 17.24 7.00
N ILE A 280 -14.56 16.00 6.79
CA ILE A 280 -13.30 15.66 6.10
C ILE A 280 -13.53 14.54 5.08
N ASP A 281 -12.55 14.27 4.23
CA ASP A 281 -12.50 13.07 3.39
C ASP A 281 -11.48 12.04 3.93
N TYR A 282 -11.44 10.85 3.32
CA TYR A 282 -10.49 9.81 3.73
C TYR A 282 -9.03 10.19 3.44
N PHE A 283 -8.78 11.10 2.50
CA PHE A 283 -7.42 11.60 2.25
C PHE A 283 -6.91 12.47 3.40
N GLU A 284 -7.71 13.40 3.86
CA GLU A 284 -7.40 14.20 5.05
C GLU A 284 -7.31 13.32 6.31
N ASN A 285 -8.14 12.28 6.40
CA ASN A 285 -8.05 11.28 7.46
C ASN A 285 -6.67 10.61 7.50
N SER A 286 -6.21 10.12 6.35
CA SER A 286 -4.90 9.46 6.22
C SER A 286 -3.74 10.43 6.47
N ARG A 287 -3.92 11.71 6.08
CA ARG A 287 -2.97 12.77 6.41
C ARG A 287 -2.85 12.96 7.92
N ARG A 288 -3.97 13.06 8.65
CA ARG A 288 -3.98 13.18 10.11
C ARG A 288 -3.36 11.96 10.80
N ALA A 289 -3.67 10.76 10.33
CA ALA A 289 -3.06 9.53 10.83
C ALA A 289 -1.53 9.53 10.64
N THR A 290 -1.04 10.03 9.50
CA THR A 290 0.39 10.18 9.21
C THR A 290 1.08 11.13 10.21
N TYR A 291 0.45 12.25 10.53
CA TYR A 291 0.95 13.17 11.58
C TYR A 291 0.92 12.54 12.96
N ALA A 292 -0.16 11.84 13.33
CA ALA A 292 -0.25 11.15 14.61
C ALA A 292 0.89 10.14 14.81
N GLN A 293 1.25 9.40 13.75
CA GLN A 293 2.38 8.47 13.76
C GLN A 293 3.73 9.17 14.01
N GLN A 294 3.99 10.28 13.31
CA GLN A 294 5.21 11.04 13.53
C GLN A 294 5.27 11.63 14.94
N LEU A 295 4.16 12.20 15.41
CA LEU A 295 4.10 12.82 16.75
C LEU A 295 4.26 11.78 17.86
N TYR A 296 3.70 10.58 17.70
CA TYR A 296 3.95 9.46 18.60
C TYR A 296 5.45 9.11 18.65
N ALA A 297 6.10 9.03 17.49
CA ALA A 297 7.53 8.73 17.46
C ALA A 297 8.39 9.87 18.08
N ILE A 298 7.97 11.13 17.96
CA ILE A 298 8.63 12.26 18.62
C ILE A 298 8.45 12.19 20.13
N ASP A 299 7.24 11.93 20.61
CA ASP A 299 6.93 11.76 22.03
C ASP A 299 7.63 10.54 22.62
N ASN A 300 7.71 9.46 21.86
CA ASN A 300 8.41 8.22 22.19
C ASN A 300 8.11 7.72 23.61
N PRO A 301 6.85 7.46 23.96
CA PRO A 301 6.47 7.17 25.35
C PRO A 301 7.10 5.90 25.89
N LEU A 302 7.46 4.95 25.01
CA LEU A 302 8.10 3.69 25.36
C LEU A 302 9.64 3.74 25.30
N LYS A 303 10.22 4.89 24.94
CA LYS A 303 11.67 5.13 24.90
C LYS A 303 12.43 4.16 24.02
N PHE A 304 11.94 3.94 22.81
CA PHE A 304 12.64 3.15 21.79
C PHE A 304 13.79 3.98 21.17
N GLU A 305 14.90 3.32 20.87
CA GLU A 305 16.00 3.94 20.14
C GLU A 305 15.57 4.25 18.70
N GLY A 306 16.05 5.35 18.15
CA GLY A 306 15.77 5.77 16.79
C GLY A 306 14.48 6.56 16.61
N TYR A 307 13.44 6.32 17.41
CA TYR A 307 12.17 7.03 17.26
C TYR A 307 12.35 8.55 17.33
N GLY A 308 11.69 9.27 16.43
CA GLY A 308 11.75 10.73 16.39
C GLY A 308 11.17 11.31 15.11
N ARG A 309 11.43 12.60 14.91
CA ARG A 309 10.87 13.41 13.82
C ARG A 309 11.07 12.80 12.42
N HIS A 310 12.17 12.11 12.20
CA HIS A 310 12.55 11.59 10.89
C HIS A 310 12.58 10.05 10.84
N CYS A 311 12.29 9.39 11.96
CA CYS A 311 12.34 7.93 12.07
C CYS A 311 11.02 7.44 12.70
N TRP A 312 10.09 7.08 11.83
CA TRP A 312 8.73 6.65 12.13
C TRP A 312 8.18 5.80 10.97
N GLY A 313 7.04 5.19 11.18
CA GLY A 313 6.40 4.29 10.20
C GLY A 313 6.04 2.97 10.87
N ILE A 314 5.06 3.02 11.82
CA ILE A 314 4.66 1.87 12.62
C ILE A 314 3.44 1.23 11.96
N THR A 315 3.62 0.00 11.51
CA THR A 315 2.62 -0.73 10.72
C THR A 315 2.82 -2.23 10.83
N ALA A 316 1.96 -3.03 10.17
CA ALA A 316 2.21 -4.46 10.00
C ALA A 316 3.56 -4.66 9.31
N SER A 317 4.45 -5.39 9.95
CA SER A 317 5.81 -5.62 9.45
C SER A 317 6.48 -6.81 10.11
N ASP A 318 7.52 -7.30 9.45
CA ASP A 318 8.46 -8.24 10.03
C ASP A 318 9.16 -7.64 11.26
N GLY A 319 9.65 -8.47 12.16
CA GLY A 319 10.30 -8.03 13.38
C GLY A 319 11.33 -9.01 13.91
N PRO A 320 12.17 -8.60 14.88
CA PRO A 320 13.29 -9.39 15.39
C PRO A 320 12.91 -10.56 16.29
N GLY A 321 11.66 -10.64 16.74
CA GLY A 321 11.19 -11.65 17.70
C GLY A 321 10.87 -13.02 17.11
N PRO A 322 10.16 -13.89 17.89
CA PRO A 322 9.65 -13.61 19.24
C PRO A 322 10.78 -13.64 20.27
N ASP A 323 10.92 -12.61 21.05
CA ASP A 323 11.95 -12.55 22.08
C ASP A 323 11.53 -11.64 23.25
N THR A 324 12.04 -11.91 24.46
CA THR A 324 11.87 -11.02 25.62
C THR A 324 13.24 -10.81 26.25
N ILE A 325 13.77 -9.61 26.08
CA ILE A 325 15.12 -9.29 26.53
C ILE A 325 15.17 -7.96 27.29
N LYS A 326 16.18 -7.81 28.13
CA LYS A 326 16.42 -6.58 28.86
C LYS A 326 17.36 -5.67 28.06
N VAL A 327 16.83 -4.52 27.61
CA VAL A 327 17.58 -3.52 26.88
C VAL A 327 17.63 -2.23 27.70
N ASN A 328 18.83 -1.72 27.99
CA ASN A 328 19.04 -0.51 28.80
C ASN A 328 18.29 -0.55 30.17
N GLY A 329 18.23 -1.73 30.79
CA GLY A 329 17.56 -1.92 32.07
C GLY A 329 16.04 -2.13 32.00
N ILE A 330 15.42 -1.99 30.84
CA ILE A 330 13.98 -2.18 30.60
C ILE A 330 13.76 -3.56 29.96
N GLU A 331 12.88 -4.37 30.52
CA GLU A 331 12.41 -5.62 29.91
C GLU A 331 11.48 -5.28 28.74
N ARG A 332 11.78 -5.81 27.54
CA ARG A 332 11.05 -5.54 26.31
C ARG A 332 10.68 -6.84 25.62
N GLN A 333 9.45 -6.90 25.15
CA GLN A 333 8.97 -7.94 24.25
C GLN A 333 9.14 -7.49 22.82
N PHE A 334 9.73 -8.34 21.98
CA PHE A 334 9.85 -8.17 20.54
C PHE A 334 9.03 -9.23 19.82
N PHE A 335 8.45 -8.86 18.69
CA PHE A 335 7.55 -9.71 17.92
C PHE A 335 8.18 -10.13 16.58
N ASN A 336 7.71 -11.25 16.04
CA ASN A 336 7.84 -11.61 14.62
C ASN A 336 6.99 -10.66 13.77
N TYR A 337 6.49 -11.14 12.64
CA TYR A 337 5.50 -10.41 11.85
C TYR A 337 4.22 -10.20 12.67
N VAL A 338 3.84 -8.94 12.84
CA VAL A 338 2.62 -8.55 13.57
C VAL A 338 2.10 -7.20 13.07
N GLY A 339 0.79 -6.98 13.22
CA GLY A 339 0.15 -5.70 12.96
C GLY A 339 0.47 -4.67 14.06
N ARG A 340 1.65 -4.06 13.98
CA ARG A 340 2.04 -2.97 14.89
C ARG A 340 1.21 -1.73 14.62
N GLY A 341 0.85 -1.02 15.68
CA GLY A 341 0.02 0.18 15.55
C GLY A 341 0.12 1.09 16.76
N VAL A 342 -0.12 2.38 16.57
CA VAL A 342 -0.01 3.38 17.65
C VAL A 342 -1.25 4.27 17.68
N PRO A 343 -1.58 4.83 18.85
CA PRO A 343 -0.90 4.66 20.15
C PRO A 343 -1.32 3.38 20.92
N TYR A 344 -2.34 2.63 20.48
CA TYR A 344 -2.99 1.58 21.26
C TYR A 344 -2.68 0.15 20.82
N GLY A 345 -1.99 -0.01 19.70
CA GLY A 345 -1.60 -1.32 19.21
C GLY A 345 -0.26 -1.82 19.79
N PRO A 346 0.16 -3.04 19.43
CA PRO A 346 1.48 -3.52 19.83
C PRO A 346 2.57 -2.65 19.18
N ASP A 347 3.57 -2.29 19.99
CA ASP A 347 4.76 -1.55 19.57
C ASP A 347 5.98 -2.11 20.30
N ASP A 348 7.00 -2.49 19.54
CA ASP A 348 8.27 -3.06 20.02
C ASP A 348 9.51 -2.29 19.55
N GLY A 349 9.30 -1.10 18.98
CA GLY A 349 10.37 -0.28 18.42
C GLY A 349 10.72 -0.60 16.97
N THR A 350 9.96 -1.46 16.29
CA THR A 350 10.16 -1.80 14.88
C THR A 350 9.54 -0.74 13.97
N ILE A 351 10.32 -0.28 13.00
CA ILE A 351 9.95 0.75 12.01
C ILE A 351 9.97 0.13 10.62
N ALA A 352 8.96 0.43 9.83
CA ALA A 352 8.84 0.02 8.44
C ALA A 352 8.99 1.24 7.51
N PRO A 353 10.14 1.43 6.82
CA PRO A 353 10.37 2.59 5.95
C PRO A 353 9.36 2.71 4.82
N TRP A 354 8.84 1.57 4.33
CA TRP A 354 7.83 1.54 3.29
C TRP A 354 6.53 2.26 3.70
N ALA A 355 6.14 2.18 4.98
CA ALA A 355 4.94 2.85 5.47
C ALA A 355 5.11 4.37 5.51
N ALA A 356 6.31 4.88 5.81
CA ALA A 356 6.61 6.29 5.61
C ALA A 356 6.54 6.68 4.14
N ALA A 357 7.16 5.91 3.24
CA ALA A 357 7.14 6.16 1.79
C ALA A 357 5.70 6.16 1.20
N ALA A 358 4.87 5.18 1.61
CA ALA A 358 3.49 5.08 1.18
C ALA A 358 2.59 6.23 1.69
N SER A 359 3.03 6.98 2.69
CA SER A 359 2.35 8.20 3.17
C SER A 359 2.71 9.46 2.37
N LEU A 360 3.60 9.38 1.37
CA LEU A 360 4.12 10.54 0.64
C LEU A 360 3.04 11.47 0.08
N PRO A 361 1.94 10.99 -0.54
CA PRO A 361 0.91 11.88 -1.04
C PRO A 361 0.18 12.67 0.05
N PHE A 362 0.08 12.11 1.26
CA PHE A 362 -0.70 12.71 2.35
C PHE A 362 0.03 13.86 3.05
N ALA A 363 1.33 13.70 3.31
CA ALA A 363 2.11 14.65 4.10
C ALA A 363 3.58 14.74 3.63
N PRO A 364 3.83 15.19 2.38
CA PRO A 364 5.19 15.21 1.81
C PRO A 364 6.18 16.01 2.65
N GLU A 365 5.71 17.02 3.38
CA GLU A 365 6.52 17.89 4.23
C GLU A 365 7.17 17.18 5.43
N ILE A 366 6.62 16.06 5.87
CA ILE A 366 7.20 15.23 6.95
C ILE A 366 7.74 13.90 6.41
N VAL A 367 7.22 13.42 5.29
CA VAL A 367 7.65 12.16 4.67
C VAL A 367 9.00 12.31 3.96
N LEU A 368 9.19 13.36 3.15
CA LEU A 368 10.47 13.57 2.45
C LEU A 368 11.67 13.63 3.40
N PRO A 369 11.63 14.36 4.54
CA PRO A 369 12.70 14.28 5.54
C PRO A 369 12.88 12.91 6.18
N ALA A 370 11.83 12.10 6.32
CA ALA A 370 11.93 10.74 6.82
C ALA A 370 12.61 9.81 5.80
N LEU A 371 12.30 9.96 4.50
CA LEU A 371 12.98 9.23 3.44
C LEU A 371 14.45 9.61 3.34
N ASP A 372 14.79 10.91 3.40
CA ASP A 372 16.17 11.39 3.44
C ASP A 372 16.95 10.75 4.61
N TYR A 373 16.35 10.68 5.80
CA TYR A 373 16.92 9.99 6.94
C TYR A 373 17.16 8.50 6.66
N CYS A 374 16.16 7.79 6.15
CA CYS A 374 16.27 6.36 5.87
C CYS A 374 17.32 6.04 4.79
N ILE A 375 17.44 6.89 3.77
CA ILE A 375 18.36 6.69 2.65
C ILE A 375 19.80 7.08 3.05
N HIS A 376 20.01 8.28 3.61
CA HIS A 376 21.33 8.87 3.77
C HIS A 376 21.94 8.72 5.17
N GLN A 377 21.12 8.68 6.23
CA GLN A 377 21.60 8.57 7.59
C GLN A 377 21.52 7.13 8.09
N ALA A 378 20.36 6.48 7.95
CA ALA A 378 20.19 5.09 8.30
C ALA A 378 20.63 4.11 7.20
N LYS A 379 20.94 4.58 5.98
CA LYS A 379 21.51 3.80 4.87
C LYS A 379 20.78 2.50 4.54
N LEU A 380 19.45 2.50 4.69
CA LEU A 380 18.62 1.30 4.59
C LEU A 380 18.43 0.81 3.15
N THR A 381 18.91 1.56 2.15
CA THR A 381 18.94 1.17 0.74
C THR A 381 20.34 0.73 0.27
N GLU A 382 21.37 0.91 1.07
CA GLU A 382 22.73 0.50 0.69
C GLU A 382 22.82 -1.03 0.56
N LEU A 383 23.45 -1.49 -0.53
CA LEU A 383 23.64 -2.92 -0.85
C LEU A 383 22.34 -3.70 -1.10
N ASN A 384 21.22 -3.04 -1.28
CA ASN A 384 19.93 -3.64 -1.56
C ASN A 384 19.51 -3.45 -3.02
N SER A 385 19.12 -4.55 -3.68
CA SER A 385 18.67 -4.52 -5.08
C SER A 385 17.25 -3.99 -5.23
N TYR A 386 16.44 -3.98 -4.14
CA TYR A 386 15.01 -3.69 -4.12
C TYR A 386 14.63 -2.51 -3.21
N GLY A 387 15.54 -1.57 -3.00
CA GLY A 387 15.30 -0.42 -2.13
C GLY A 387 15.21 -0.81 -0.65
N PHE A 388 14.15 -0.41 0.04
CA PHE A 388 14.01 -0.67 1.47
C PHE A 388 13.74 -2.15 1.79
N LYS A 389 14.43 -2.67 2.80
CA LYS A 389 14.04 -3.88 3.51
C LYS A 389 12.69 -3.67 4.20
N ALA A 390 12.06 -4.78 4.63
CA ALA A 390 10.72 -4.73 5.23
C ALA A 390 10.64 -3.80 6.44
N SER A 391 11.61 -3.88 7.34
CA SER A 391 11.63 -3.14 8.59
C SER A 391 13.02 -3.17 9.24
N PHE A 392 13.19 -2.34 10.28
CA PHE A 392 14.36 -2.35 11.13
C PHE A 392 13.97 -1.98 12.57
N ASN A 393 14.83 -2.34 13.54
CA ASN A 393 14.60 -2.06 14.95
C ASN A 393 15.90 -1.63 15.63
N PRO A 394 16.14 -0.33 15.82
CA PRO A 394 17.35 0.18 16.47
C PRO A 394 17.46 -0.22 17.94
N THR A 395 16.36 -0.52 18.59
CA THR A 395 16.31 -0.90 20.00
C THR A 395 16.75 -2.35 20.23
N TYR A 396 16.50 -3.23 19.25
CA TYR A 396 16.87 -4.64 19.38
C TYR A 396 18.39 -4.82 19.26
N PRO A 397 19.05 -5.43 20.26
CA PRO A 397 20.50 -5.62 20.23
C PRO A 397 20.85 -6.69 19.18
N GLY A 398 21.25 -6.28 17.99
CA GLY A 398 21.70 -7.18 16.93
C GLY A 398 23.04 -7.86 17.27
N ILE A 399 23.28 -9.03 16.66
CA ILE A 399 24.56 -9.75 16.70
C ILE A 399 25.63 -8.93 15.96
N PHE A 400 25.23 -8.19 14.94
CA PHE A 400 26.03 -7.20 14.24
C PHE A 400 25.55 -5.81 14.68
N ARG A 401 26.27 -5.18 15.61
CA ARG A 401 26.04 -3.78 16.01
C ARG A 401 26.54 -2.86 14.90
N ASP A 402 25.80 -2.78 13.82
CA ASP A 402 25.82 -1.58 13.00
C ASP A 402 24.89 -0.53 13.65
N ALA A 403 24.92 0.71 13.16
CA ALA A 403 24.21 1.83 13.77
C ALA A 403 22.67 1.68 13.76
N HIS A 404 22.12 0.57 13.28
CA HIS A 404 20.70 0.37 12.98
C HIS A 404 20.03 -0.72 13.81
N GLY A 405 20.77 -1.41 14.69
CA GLY A 405 20.26 -2.54 15.44
C GLY A 405 19.94 -3.74 14.51
N TRP A 406 18.73 -4.26 14.60
CA TRP A 406 18.27 -5.33 13.71
C TRP A 406 17.64 -4.74 12.43
N VAL A 407 17.93 -5.35 11.30
CA VAL A 407 17.29 -5.06 10.01
C VAL A 407 16.73 -6.36 9.45
N SER A 408 15.47 -6.35 8.98
CA SER A 408 14.86 -7.51 8.33
C SER A 408 15.74 -8.01 7.18
N PRO A 409 16.02 -9.31 7.09
CA PRO A 409 16.75 -9.86 5.96
C PRO A 409 15.97 -9.82 4.64
N TRP A 410 14.64 -9.58 4.69
CA TRP A 410 13.72 -9.79 3.59
C TRP A 410 13.18 -8.49 2.97
N HIS A 411 12.82 -8.59 1.68
CA HIS A 411 11.91 -7.66 1.01
C HIS A 411 10.56 -8.39 0.81
N TYR A 412 9.45 -7.64 0.87
CA TYR A 412 8.10 -8.15 0.66
C TYR A 412 7.45 -7.44 -0.52
N GLY A 413 6.76 -8.19 -1.40
CA GLY A 413 6.03 -7.60 -2.52
C GLY A 413 4.93 -6.63 -2.07
N LEU A 414 4.27 -6.96 -0.94
CA LEU A 414 3.26 -6.09 -0.33
C LEU A 414 3.83 -4.74 0.16
N ASN A 415 5.13 -4.64 0.42
CA ASN A 415 5.78 -3.40 0.82
C ASN A 415 6.28 -2.60 -0.41
N GLN A 416 6.81 -3.30 -1.41
CA GLN A 416 7.36 -2.66 -2.60
C GLN A 416 6.28 -2.01 -3.46
N GLY A 417 5.11 -2.65 -3.58
CA GLY A 417 3.98 -2.11 -4.33
C GLY A 417 3.56 -0.71 -3.88
N PRO A 418 3.19 -0.50 -2.61
CA PRO A 418 2.82 0.82 -2.11
C PRO A 418 3.90 1.88 -2.26
N ILE A 419 5.19 1.54 -2.14
CA ILE A 419 6.29 2.48 -2.43
C ILE A 419 6.17 2.98 -3.87
N ILE A 420 6.11 2.08 -4.84
CA ILE A 420 6.07 2.43 -6.27
C ILE A 420 4.84 3.28 -6.57
N LEU A 421 3.68 2.80 -6.14
CA LEU A 421 2.37 3.32 -6.55
C LEU A 421 2.04 4.65 -5.87
N MET A 422 2.41 4.81 -4.59
CA MET A 422 2.15 6.06 -3.88
C MET A 422 3.18 7.15 -4.23
N ILE A 423 4.42 6.81 -4.54
CA ILE A 423 5.36 7.77 -5.13
C ILE A 423 4.80 8.26 -6.49
N GLU A 424 4.28 7.35 -7.33
CA GLU A 424 3.69 7.73 -8.60
C GLU A 424 2.45 8.61 -8.43
N ASN A 425 1.58 8.25 -7.50
CA ASN A 425 0.40 9.07 -7.18
C ASN A 425 0.78 10.46 -6.66
N TYR A 426 1.86 10.59 -5.88
CA TYR A 426 2.40 11.90 -5.48
C TYR A 426 2.93 12.71 -6.68
N ARG A 427 3.68 12.05 -7.59
CA ARG A 427 4.35 12.72 -8.71
C ARG A 427 3.38 13.14 -9.82
N THR A 428 2.43 12.27 -10.19
CA THR A 428 1.57 12.47 -11.37
C THR A 428 0.09 12.16 -11.14
N GLY A 429 -0.24 11.37 -10.12
CA GLY A 429 -1.60 10.87 -9.92
C GLY A 429 -2.02 9.80 -10.94
N LEU A 430 -1.08 9.11 -11.58
CA LEU A 430 -1.35 8.16 -12.67
C LEU A 430 -2.40 7.11 -12.29
N LEU A 431 -2.20 6.40 -11.15
CA LEU A 431 -3.13 5.35 -10.74
C LEU A 431 -4.53 5.93 -10.47
N TRP A 432 -4.58 7.07 -9.81
CA TRP A 432 -5.84 7.76 -9.53
C TRP A 432 -6.57 8.17 -10.81
N GLN A 433 -5.85 8.70 -11.81
CA GLN A 433 -6.44 9.05 -13.12
C GLN A 433 -6.95 7.80 -13.85
N LEU A 434 -6.21 6.70 -13.84
CA LEU A 434 -6.63 5.44 -14.42
C LEU A 434 -7.91 4.92 -13.74
N MET A 435 -7.90 4.84 -12.42
CA MET A 435 -9.00 4.21 -11.67
C MET A 435 -10.26 5.07 -11.60
N ARG A 436 -10.19 6.38 -11.78
CA ARG A 436 -11.37 7.23 -12.04
C ARG A 436 -12.12 6.82 -13.31
N ASN A 437 -11.40 6.27 -14.31
CA ASN A 437 -11.99 5.76 -15.55
C ASN A 437 -12.46 4.30 -15.44
N CYS A 438 -12.25 3.62 -14.30
CA CYS A 438 -12.78 2.29 -14.05
C CYS A 438 -14.25 2.38 -13.63
N PRO A 439 -15.20 1.88 -14.45
CA PRO A 439 -16.63 2.04 -14.17
C PRO A 439 -17.07 1.34 -12.87
N TYR A 440 -16.36 0.28 -12.50
CA TYR A 440 -16.65 -0.50 -11.30
C TYR A 440 -16.30 0.26 -10.01
N ILE A 441 -15.17 0.97 -10.00
CA ILE A 441 -14.80 1.85 -8.88
C ILE A 441 -15.82 2.98 -8.72
N ALA A 442 -16.15 3.68 -9.80
CA ALA A 442 -17.12 4.77 -9.75
C ALA A 442 -18.53 4.28 -9.31
N SER A 443 -18.96 3.11 -9.81
CA SER A 443 -20.23 2.48 -9.41
C SER A 443 -20.21 2.10 -7.91
N GLY A 444 -19.13 1.45 -7.46
CA GLY A 444 -19.00 1.02 -6.07
C GLY A 444 -18.99 2.20 -5.09
N LEU A 445 -18.26 3.26 -5.41
CA LEU A 445 -18.25 4.49 -4.61
C LEU A 445 -19.64 5.11 -4.49
N ARG A 446 -20.38 5.25 -5.60
CA ARG A 446 -21.76 5.79 -5.56
C ARG A 446 -22.68 4.92 -4.71
N ARG A 447 -22.60 3.60 -4.83
CA ARG A 447 -23.39 2.66 -4.03
C ARG A 447 -22.99 2.62 -2.56
N ALA A 448 -21.74 2.94 -2.23
CA ALA A 448 -21.27 3.18 -0.85
C ALA A 448 -21.71 4.57 -0.32
N GLY A 449 -22.45 5.37 -1.09
CA GLY A 449 -22.93 6.68 -0.70
C GLY A 449 -21.89 7.81 -0.80
N PHE A 450 -20.79 7.60 -1.55
CA PHE A 450 -19.85 8.67 -1.84
C PHE A 450 -20.42 9.67 -2.82
N ALA A 451 -20.12 10.94 -2.61
CA ALA A 451 -20.48 12.05 -3.47
C ALA A 451 -19.42 13.16 -3.41
N GLY A 452 -19.48 14.08 -4.37
CA GLY A 452 -18.57 15.23 -4.46
C GLY A 452 -17.36 14.98 -5.35
N GLY A 453 -16.45 15.95 -5.38
CA GLY A 453 -15.18 15.86 -6.09
C GLY A 453 -15.31 15.44 -7.55
N TRP A 454 -14.64 14.34 -7.90
CA TRP A 454 -14.59 13.81 -9.26
C TRP A 454 -15.70 12.78 -9.58
N LEU A 455 -16.54 12.39 -8.61
CA LEU A 455 -17.68 11.48 -8.79
C LEU A 455 -18.90 12.20 -9.37
#